data_e62aa20251fd12b568f08da5f2336b52
#
_entry.id   e62aa20251fd12b568f08da5f2336b52
#
_cell.length_a   1.000
_cell.length_b   1.000
_cell.length_c   1.000
_cell.angle_alpha   90.00
_cell.angle_beta   90.00
_cell.angle_gamma   90.00
#
_symmetry.space_group_name_H-M   'P 1'
#
loop_
_entity.id
_entity.type
_entity.pdbx_description
1 polymer ?
#
loop_
_entity_poly.entity_id
_entity_poly.type
_entity_poly.pdbx_seq_one_letter_code
_entity_poly.pdbx_strand_id
1 'polypeptide(L)'
;FCFQGEKNDSHDFVYDAMKGGASALVVEKKIDIDFPQVISSSSRKMMSEIAEIFYDFPSREITTVGVTGTNGKTTTVNILSAIAEAAGQKPKTIGTLTGQLTTPEAPDLQRQIRDSVGSGASFLAMEVSSHALLQHRISGMAYDAAIFTNLSLDHLDYHGDMESYYKAKSLLFSPSHAKLAVINA
;
A
#
# COMPACT_ATOMS: atom_id res chain seq x y z
N PHE A 1 6.95 8.06 12.56
CA PHE A 1 7.80 7.07 11.88
C PHE A 1 8.93 7.78 11.16
N CYS A 2 10.17 7.39 11.43
CA CYS A 2 11.37 7.98 10.82
C CYS A 2 12.04 6.94 9.93
N PHE A 3 12.28 7.31 8.66
CA PHE A 3 12.95 6.49 7.65
C PHE A 3 13.71 7.38 6.68
N GLN A 4 14.70 6.79 6.02
CA GLN A 4 15.43 7.46 4.96
C GLN A 4 14.54 7.57 3.71
N GLY A 5 14.20 8.78 3.31
CA GLY A 5 13.54 9.07 2.03
C GLY A 5 14.56 9.33 0.91
N GLU A 6 14.07 9.50 -0.32
CA GLU A 6 14.95 9.79 -1.48
C GLU A 6 15.68 11.14 -1.36
N LYS A 7 15.03 12.15 -0.80
CA LYS A 7 15.56 13.52 -0.68
C LYS A 7 15.91 13.94 0.73
N ASN A 8 15.20 13.39 1.72
CA ASN A 8 15.33 13.80 3.12
C ASN A 8 15.38 12.57 4.02
N ASP A 9 16.09 12.67 5.14
CA ASP A 9 16.02 11.72 6.24
C ASP A 9 15.01 12.24 7.27
N SER A 10 13.92 11.52 7.47
CA SER A 10 12.87 11.96 8.42
C SER A 10 13.31 11.87 9.89
N HIS A 11 14.46 11.28 10.19
CA HIS A 11 15.07 11.37 11.52
C HIS A 11 15.49 12.81 11.89
N ASP A 12 15.72 13.67 10.91
CA ASP A 12 16.07 15.08 11.15
C ASP A 12 14.90 15.92 11.69
N PHE A 13 13.65 15.41 11.54
CA PHE A 13 12.42 16.11 11.95
C PHE A 13 11.83 15.58 13.27
N VAL A 14 12.58 14.82 14.06
CA VAL A 14 12.04 14.21 15.30
C VAL A 14 11.61 15.25 16.33
N TYR A 15 12.35 16.35 16.46
CA TYR A 15 11.99 17.42 17.40
C TYR A 15 10.70 18.15 17.00
N ASP A 16 10.45 18.29 15.71
CA ASP A 16 9.20 18.86 15.21
C ASP A 16 8.02 17.91 15.42
N ALA A 17 8.23 16.61 15.23
CA ALA A 17 7.24 15.59 15.57
C ALA A 17 6.89 15.60 17.07
N MET A 18 7.89 15.69 17.95
CA MET A 18 7.68 15.79 19.40
C MET A 18 6.90 17.06 19.77
N LYS A 19 7.24 18.22 19.20
CA LYS A 19 6.47 19.47 19.38
C LYS A 19 5.05 19.36 18.85
N GLY A 20 4.85 18.57 17.78
CA GLY A 20 3.55 18.27 17.19
C GLY A 20 2.70 17.26 17.99
N GLY A 21 3.19 16.79 19.15
CA GLY A 21 2.45 15.89 20.05
C GLY A 21 2.69 14.41 19.83
N ALA A 22 3.77 14.02 19.13
CA ALA A 22 4.15 12.61 19.07
C ALA A 22 4.41 12.07 20.48
N SER A 23 3.92 10.89 20.80
CA SER A 23 4.09 10.21 22.09
C SER A 23 5.21 9.17 22.08
N ALA A 24 5.62 8.72 20.90
CA ALA A 24 6.72 7.80 20.68
C ALA A 24 7.23 7.92 19.24
N LEU A 25 8.41 7.40 18.98
CA LEU A 25 9.03 7.35 17.67
C LEU A 25 9.24 5.88 17.23
N VAL A 26 9.04 5.61 15.95
CA VAL A 26 9.56 4.41 15.28
C VAL A 26 10.70 4.88 14.39
N VAL A 27 11.90 4.35 14.63
CA VAL A 27 13.14 4.83 14.02
C VAL A 27 13.94 3.67 13.42
N GLU A 28 14.76 3.92 12.41
CA GLU A 28 15.65 2.92 11.82
C GLU A 28 17.04 2.92 12.48
N LYS A 29 17.37 4.00 13.16
CA LYS A 29 18.60 4.15 13.98
C LYS A 29 18.25 4.81 15.30
N LYS A 30 18.89 4.36 16.39
CA LYS A 30 18.69 4.98 17.71
C LYS A 30 19.07 6.47 17.66
N ILE A 31 18.20 7.30 18.20
CA ILE A 31 18.46 8.75 18.38
C ILE A 31 18.79 9.00 19.84
N ASP A 32 19.82 9.79 20.07
CA ASP A 32 20.27 10.13 21.45
C ASP A 32 19.41 11.23 22.06
N ILE A 33 18.20 10.84 22.42
CA ILE A 33 17.21 11.70 23.10
C ILE A 33 16.48 10.90 24.16
N ASP A 34 16.06 11.55 25.22
CA ASP A 34 15.22 10.97 26.28
C ASP A 34 13.74 11.02 25.84
N PHE A 35 13.38 10.11 24.93
CA PHE A 35 12.03 9.99 24.39
C PHE A 35 11.75 8.53 23.99
N PRO A 36 10.51 8.02 24.18
CA PRO A 36 10.15 6.66 23.82
C PRO A 36 10.40 6.39 22.32
N GLN A 37 11.21 5.38 22.01
CA GLN A 37 11.52 5.01 20.65
C GLN A 37 11.60 3.50 20.45
N VAL A 38 11.06 3.02 19.34
CA VAL A 38 11.16 1.63 18.87
C VAL A 38 12.10 1.61 17.67
N ILE A 39 13.12 0.76 17.73
CA ILE A 39 14.08 0.60 16.63
C ILE A 39 13.58 -0.52 15.72
N SER A 40 13.45 -0.23 14.43
CA SER A 40 13.00 -1.16 13.39
C SER A 40 14.00 -1.19 12.24
N SER A 41 14.20 -2.34 11.63
CA SER A 41 14.98 -2.45 10.39
C SER A 41 14.30 -1.80 9.18
N SER A 42 12.98 -1.56 9.25
CA SER A 42 12.21 -0.82 8.25
C SER A 42 11.01 -0.16 8.92
N SER A 43 11.12 1.14 9.16
CA SER A 43 10.03 1.94 9.73
C SER A 43 8.84 2.05 8.78
N ARG A 44 9.05 2.01 7.45
CA ARG A 44 7.96 1.97 6.47
C ARG A 44 7.13 0.70 6.57
N LYS A 45 7.79 -0.46 6.67
CA LYS A 45 7.10 -1.74 6.84
C LYS A 45 6.33 -1.77 8.16
N MET A 46 6.97 -1.37 9.25
CA MET A 46 6.32 -1.29 10.58
C MET A 46 5.14 -0.30 10.57
N MET A 47 5.24 0.82 9.86
CA MET A 47 4.13 1.77 9.71
C MET A 47 2.91 1.11 9.04
N SER A 48 3.14 0.30 8.00
CA SER A 48 2.06 -0.41 7.32
C SER A 48 1.39 -1.45 8.23
N GLU A 49 2.19 -2.23 8.95
CA GLU A 49 1.69 -3.25 9.88
C GLU A 49 0.93 -2.62 11.07
N ILE A 50 1.45 -1.55 11.64
CA ILE A 50 0.77 -0.81 12.72
C ILE A 50 -0.53 -0.17 12.20
N ALA A 51 -0.53 0.41 11.01
CA ALA A 51 -1.74 0.99 10.44
C ALA A 51 -2.84 -0.06 10.23
N GLU A 52 -2.50 -1.27 9.75
CA GLU A 52 -3.45 -2.37 9.62
C GLU A 52 -4.07 -2.73 10.99
N ILE A 53 -3.25 -2.89 12.02
CA ILE A 53 -3.70 -3.20 13.39
C ILE A 53 -4.56 -2.06 13.94
N PHE A 54 -4.13 -0.82 13.79
CA PHE A 54 -4.82 0.36 14.30
C PHE A 54 -6.23 0.51 13.74
N TYR A 55 -6.42 0.17 12.47
CA TYR A 55 -7.71 0.19 11.79
C TYR A 55 -8.45 -1.17 11.84
N ASP A 56 -8.00 -2.11 12.68
CA ASP A 56 -8.64 -3.40 12.93
C ASP A 56 -8.80 -4.25 11.65
N PHE A 57 -7.70 -4.39 10.89
CA PHE A 57 -7.59 -5.27 9.72
C PHE A 57 -8.70 -5.11 8.66
N PRO A 58 -9.02 -3.90 8.20
CA PRO A 58 -10.25 -3.66 7.41
C PRO A 58 -10.25 -4.38 6.06
N SER A 59 -9.10 -4.68 5.48
CA SER A 59 -9.00 -5.43 4.22
C SER A 59 -9.47 -6.89 4.34
N ARG A 60 -9.59 -7.43 5.55
CA ARG A 60 -10.07 -8.80 5.80
C ARG A 60 -11.59 -8.90 5.91
N GLU A 61 -12.29 -7.78 6.01
CA GLU A 61 -13.74 -7.73 6.15
C GLU A 61 -14.47 -7.64 4.80
N ILE A 62 -13.75 -7.35 3.73
CA ILE A 62 -14.31 -7.21 2.38
C ILE A 62 -13.48 -7.99 1.36
N THR A 63 -14.09 -8.38 0.25
CA THR A 63 -13.32 -8.98 -0.85
C THR A 63 -12.39 -7.95 -1.45
N THR A 64 -11.09 -8.22 -1.45
CA THR A 64 -10.05 -7.28 -1.90
C THR A 64 -9.29 -7.82 -3.11
N VAL A 65 -9.23 -7.03 -4.19
CA VAL A 65 -8.49 -7.34 -5.41
C VAL A 65 -7.44 -6.26 -5.69
N GLY A 66 -6.17 -6.66 -5.75
CA GLY A 66 -5.05 -5.81 -6.11
C GLY A 66 -4.69 -5.95 -7.60
N VAL A 67 -4.53 -4.84 -8.30
CA VAL A 67 -4.16 -4.82 -9.72
C VAL A 67 -2.82 -4.13 -9.91
N THR A 68 -1.84 -4.83 -10.46
CA THR A 68 -0.53 -4.27 -10.82
C THR A 68 -0.23 -4.49 -12.31
N GLY A 69 0.74 -3.77 -12.82
CA GLY A 69 1.22 -3.80 -14.20
C GLY A 69 1.71 -2.43 -14.62
N THR A 70 2.25 -2.29 -15.82
CA THR A 70 2.64 -1.00 -16.36
C THR A 70 1.40 -0.20 -16.75
N ASN A 71 0.58 -0.75 -17.63
CA ASN A 71 -0.64 -0.13 -18.16
C ASN A 71 -1.89 -0.95 -17.80
N GLY A 72 -3.06 -0.33 -17.88
CA GLY A 72 -4.35 -1.00 -17.73
C GLY A 72 -4.83 -1.18 -16.29
N LYS A 73 -4.07 -0.80 -15.26
CA LYS A 73 -4.50 -0.91 -13.85
C LYS A 73 -5.84 -0.22 -13.58
N THR A 74 -5.95 1.05 -13.93
CA THR A 74 -7.17 1.86 -13.72
C THR A 74 -8.36 1.28 -14.46
N THR A 75 -8.18 0.87 -15.73
CA THR A 75 -9.24 0.25 -16.52
C THR A 75 -9.71 -1.05 -15.89
N THR A 76 -8.79 -1.91 -15.48
CA THR A 76 -9.10 -3.20 -14.84
C THR A 76 -9.84 -2.99 -13.51
N VAL A 77 -9.40 -2.06 -12.68
CA VAL A 77 -10.05 -1.71 -11.41
C VAL A 77 -11.49 -1.25 -11.64
N ASN A 78 -11.74 -0.40 -12.65
CA ASN A 78 -13.09 0.08 -12.96
C ASN A 78 -13.99 -1.04 -13.52
N ILE A 79 -13.45 -1.92 -14.37
CA ILE A 79 -14.18 -3.09 -14.88
C ILE A 79 -14.57 -4.03 -13.72
N LEU A 80 -13.65 -4.33 -12.82
CA LEU A 80 -13.93 -5.15 -11.63
C LEU A 80 -15.01 -4.53 -10.76
N SER A 81 -14.96 -3.21 -10.56
CA SER A 81 -15.98 -2.47 -9.82
C SER A 81 -17.35 -2.62 -10.47
N ALA A 82 -17.45 -2.42 -11.79
CA ALA A 82 -18.71 -2.57 -12.52
C ALA A 82 -19.26 -4.01 -12.47
N ILE A 83 -18.40 -5.01 -12.58
CA ILE A 83 -18.79 -6.42 -12.46
C ILE A 83 -19.29 -6.73 -11.05
N ALA A 84 -18.60 -6.26 -10.01
CA ALA A 84 -19.00 -6.45 -8.62
C ALA A 84 -20.37 -5.77 -8.34
N GLU A 85 -20.59 -4.57 -8.86
CA GLU A 85 -21.85 -3.86 -8.74
C GLU A 85 -23.00 -4.61 -9.44
N ALA A 86 -22.76 -5.09 -10.67
CA ALA A 86 -23.74 -5.90 -11.40
C ALA A 86 -24.05 -7.24 -10.69
N ALA A 87 -23.11 -7.75 -9.89
CA ALA A 87 -23.30 -8.92 -9.03
C ALA A 87 -23.95 -8.59 -7.68
N GLY A 88 -24.45 -7.37 -7.48
CA GLY A 88 -25.14 -6.95 -6.26
C GLY A 88 -24.23 -6.59 -5.09
N GLN A 89 -22.93 -6.47 -5.32
CA GLN A 89 -21.97 -6.03 -4.31
C GLN A 89 -21.93 -4.49 -4.22
N LYS A 90 -21.33 -3.97 -3.15
CA LYS A 90 -21.07 -2.54 -2.98
C LYS A 90 -19.57 -2.28 -3.17
N PRO A 91 -19.12 -2.02 -4.41
CA PRO A 91 -17.71 -1.87 -4.69
C PRO A 91 -17.18 -0.51 -4.25
N LYS A 92 -15.89 -0.50 -3.89
CA LYS A 92 -15.04 0.69 -3.78
C LYS A 92 -13.79 0.51 -4.64
N THR A 93 -13.27 1.63 -5.12
CA THR A 93 -12.02 1.65 -5.86
C THR A 93 -11.01 2.56 -5.18
N ILE A 94 -9.73 2.18 -5.22
CA ILE A 94 -8.60 3.01 -4.81
C ILE A 94 -7.60 3.01 -5.96
N GLY A 95 -7.21 4.19 -6.43
CA GLY A 95 -6.30 4.31 -7.56
C GLY A 95 -6.11 5.73 -8.02
N THR A 96 -5.52 5.89 -9.20
CA THR A 96 -5.13 7.18 -9.80
C THR A 96 -6.29 8.19 -9.92
N LEU A 97 -7.52 7.71 -10.13
CA LEU A 97 -8.69 8.57 -10.26
C LEU A 97 -9.32 8.97 -8.91
N THR A 98 -8.93 8.34 -7.81
CA THR A 98 -9.55 8.53 -6.49
C THR A 98 -8.65 9.24 -5.48
N GLY A 99 -7.38 9.47 -5.80
CA GLY A 99 -6.44 10.07 -4.86
C GLY A 99 -5.24 10.76 -5.51
N GLN A 100 -4.44 11.42 -4.70
CA GLN A 100 -3.20 12.08 -5.14
C GLN A 100 -2.11 11.08 -5.55
N LEU A 101 -2.12 9.89 -4.96
CA LEU A 101 -1.22 8.79 -5.27
C LEU A 101 -2.03 7.61 -5.79
N THR A 102 -1.49 6.92 -6.80
CA THR A 102 -2.09 5.67 -7.33
C THR A 102 -2.35 4.64 -6.21
N THR A 103 -1.43 4.54 -5.26
CA THR A 103 -1.58 3.75 -4.04
C THR A 103 -1.21 4.66 -2.87
N PRO A 104 -2.14 4.98 -1.97
CA PRO A 104 -1.90 5.86 -0.82
C PRO A 104 -0.79 5.35 0.12
N GLU A 105 -0.28 6.22 0.99
CA GLU A 105 0.57 5.80 2.11
C GLU A 105 -0.24 4.91 3.07
N ALA A 106 0.44 4.00 3.77
CA ALA A 106 -0.23 2.95 4.52
C ALA A 106 -1.29 3.43 5.55
N PRO A 107 -1.07 4.48 6.35
CA PRO A 107 -2.09 4.97 7.28
C PRO A 107 -3.34 5.49 6.57
N ASP A 108 -3.16 6.23 5.47
CA ASP A 108 -4.28 6.76 4.68
C ASP A 108 -5.02 5.65 3.94
N LEU A 109 -4.29 4.65 3.43
CA LEU A 109 -4.87 3.49 2.79
C LEU A 109 -5.78 2.72 3.75
N GLN A 110 -5.28 2.37 4.93
CA GLN A 110 -6.05 1.62 5.93
C GLN A 110 -7.27 2.41 6.42
N ARG A 111 -7.12 3.72 6.61
CA ARG A 111 -8.25 4.61 6.94
C ARG A 111 -9.32 4.58 5.87
N GLN A 112 -8.94 4.75 4.59
CA GLN A 112 -9.89 4.72 3.46
C GLN A 112 -10.63 3.39 3.35
N ILE A 113 -9.94 2.26 3.60
CA ILE A 113 -10.58 0.94 3.61
C ILE A 113 -11.54 0.84 4.79
N ARG A 114 -11.14 1.25 6.00
CA ARG A 114 -12.01 1.26 7.19
C ARG A 114 -13.27 2.10 6.98
N ASP A 115 -13.14 3.31 6.42
CA ASP A 115 -14.26 4.18 6.08
C ASP A 115 -15.20 3.54 5.04
N SER A 116 -14.62 2.81 4.07
CA SER A 116 -15.37 2.07 3.06
C SER A 116 -16.18 0.93 3.68
N VAL A 117 -15.55 0.12 4.54
CA VAL A 117 -16.23 -0.94 5.31
C VAL A 117 -17.37 -0.34 6.16
N GLY A 118 -17.08 0.73 6.90
CA GLY A 118 -18.07 1.43 7.73
C GLY A 118 -19.26 1.97 6.93
N SER A 119 -19.08 2.31 5.66
CA SER A 119 -20.15 2.71 4.73
C SER A 119 -20.83 1.53 4.02
N GLY A 120 -20.47 0.29 4.40
CA GLY A 120 -21.09 -0.94 3.92
C GLY A 120 -20.54 -1.46 2.60
N ALA A 121 -19.31 -1.08 2.21
CA ALA A 121 -18.63 -1.69 1.08
C ALA A 121 -18.40 -3.17 1.33
N SER A 122 -18.55 -4.00 0.29
CA SER A 122 -18.31 -5.45 0.34
C SER A 122 -17.22 -5.91 -0.63
N PHE A 123 -16.75 -5.01 -1.50
CA PHE A 123 -15.73 -5.29 -2.50
C PHE A 123 -14.80 -4.09 -2.67
N LEU A 124 -13.50 -4.35 -2.73
CA LEU A 124 -12.46 -3.36 -3.01
C LEU A 124 -11.63 -3.81 -4.21
N ALA A 125 -11.59 -3.00 -5.26
CA ALA A 125 -10.58 -3.12 -6.31
C ALA A 125 -9.58 -1.96 -6.19
N MET A 126 -8.27 -2.26 -6.16
CA MET A 126 -7.28 -1.20 -6.02
C MET A 126 -6.08 -1.35 -6.94
N GLU A 127 -5.58 -0.21 -7.38
CA GLU A 127 -4.31 -0.15 -8.10
C GLU A 127 -3.14 -0.30 -7.12
N VAL A 128 -2.21 -1.20 -7.45
CA VAL A 128 -0.99 -1.42 -6.68
C VAL A 128 0.21 -1.07 -7.55
N SER A 129 0.83 0.07 -7.28
CA SER A 129 2.02 0.52 -7.99
C SER A 129 3.28 -0.20 -7.52
N SER A 130 4.29 -0.31 -8.39
CA SER A 130 5.59 -0.89 -8.01
C SER A 130 6.30 -0.10 -6.92
N HIS A 131 6.13 1.24 -6.91
CA HIS A 131 6.62 2.10 -5.84
C HIS A 131 5.98 1.74 -4.49
N ALA A 132 4.67 1.53 -4.46
CA ALA A 132 3.95 1.16 -3.24
C ALA A 132 4.42 -0.19 -2.68
N LEU A 133 4.72 -1.14 -3.55
CA LEU A 133 5.28 -2.43 -3.16
C LEU A 133 6.66 -2.29 -2.53
N LEU A 134 7.59 -1.58 -3.18
CA LEU A 134 8.93 -1.35 -2.63
C LEU A 134 8.93 -0.46 -1.39
N GLN A 135 8.00 0.48 -1.31
CA GLN A 135 7.86 1.38 -0.17
C GLN A 135 6.99 0.80 0.96
N HIS A 136 6.66 -0.48 0.91
CA HIS A 136 5.88 -1.18 1.93
C HIS A 136 4.51 -0.57 2.26
N ARG A 137 3.88 0.17 1.32
CA ARG A 137 2.60 0.83 1.58
C ARG A 137 1.45 -0.16 1.81
N ILE A 138 1.61 -1.39 1.32
CA ILE A 138 0.60 -2.45 1.38
C ILE A 138 1.04 -3.67 2.20
N SER A 139 2.16 -3.60 2.94
CA SER A 139 2.73 -4.77 3.64
C SER A 139 1.80 -5.43 4.65
N GLY A 140 0.87 -4.67 5.21
CA GLY A 140 -0.17 -5.20 6.11
C GLY A 140 -1.43 -5.71 5.39
N MET A 141 -1.50 -5.65 4.05
CA MET A 141 -2.72 -6.03 3.32
C MET A 141 -2.74 -7.49 2.89
N ALA A 142 -3.94 -8.10 2.96
CA ALA A 142 -4.24 -9.40 2.37
C ALA A 142 -5.23 -9.22 1.21
N TYR A 143 -4.89 -9.77 0.03
CA TYR A 143 -5.75 -9.74 -1.15
C TYR A 143 -6.35 -11.12 -1.39
N ASP A 144 -7.64 -11.18 -1.74
CA ASP A 144 -8.27 -12.40 -2.22
C ASP A 144 -7.75 -12.76 -3.61
N ALA A 145 -7.48 -11.75 -4.45
CA ALA A 145 -6.83 -11.96 -5.73
C ALA A 145 -5.86 -10.81 -6.07
N ALA A 146 -4.77 -11.15 -6.75
CA ALA A 146 -3.85 -10.21 -7.39
C ALA A 146 -3.88 -10.40 -8.90
N ILE A 147 -3.95 -9.29 -9.64
CA ILE A 147 -4.00 -9.30 -11.11
C ILE A 147 -2.76 -8.61 -11.66
N PHE A 148 -2.10 -9.27 -12.62
CA PHE A 148 -1.02 -8.70 -13.41
C PHE A 148 -1.51 -8.41 -14.83
N THR A 149 -1.48 -7.14 -15.22
CA THR A 149 -1.99 -6.72 -16.53
C THR A 149 -0.95 -6.86 -17.64
N ASN A 150 0.24 -6.31 -17.43
CA ASN A 150 1.36 -6.35 -18.38
C ASN A 150 2.63 -5.75 -17.78
N LEU A 151 3.75 -5.91 -18.48
CA LEU A 151 5.02 -5.26 -18.19
C LEU A 151 5.59 -4.66 -19.48
N SER A 152 5.86 -3.37 -19.47
CA SER A 152 6.55 -2.65 -20.55
C SER A 152 7.52 -1.63 -19.97
N LEU A 153 8.35 -1.02 -20.81
CA LEU A 153 9.33 0.00 -20.40
C LEU A 153 8.64 1.19 -19.74
N ASP A 154 8.89 1.37 -18.43
CA ASP A 154 8.41 2.49 -17.64
C ASP A 154 9.17 2.53 -16.30
N HIS A 155 9.22 3.69 -15.65
CA HIS A 155 9.79 3.86 -14.30
C HIS A 155 11.22 3.33 -14.11
N LEU A 156 12.05 3.28 -15.18
CA LEU A 156 13.45 2.84 -15.06
C LEU A 156 14.34 3.85 -14.34
N ASP A 157 13.94 5.09 -14.29
CA ASP A 157 14.54 6.15 -13.45
C ASP A 157 14.51 5.77 -11.96
N TYR A 158 13.48 5.04 -11.53
CA TYR A 158 13.32 4.56 -10.15
C TYR A 158 13.83 3.14 -9.95
N HIS A 159 13.56 2.22 -10.87
CA HIS A 159 13.88 0.80 -10.72
C HIS A 159 15.26 0.41 -11.24
N GLY A 160 15.89 1.25 -12.06
CA GLY A 160 17.18 1.00 -12.71
C GLY A 160 17.07 0.11 -13.94
N ASP A 161 16.43 -1.03 -13.87
CA ASP A 161 16.26 -1.98 -14.96
C ASP A 161 14.90 -2.71 -14.94
N MET A 162 14.61 -3.42 -16.02
CA MET A 162 13.34 -4.15 -16.18
C MET A 162 13.21 -5.34 -15.24
N GLU A 163 14.30 -5.97 -14.85
CA GLU A 163 14.27 -7.11 -13.93
C GLU A 163 13.91 -6.65 -12.52
N SER A 164 14.50 -5.56 -12.05
CA SER A 164 14.16 -4.91 -10.78
C SER A 164 12.71 -4.43 -10.77
N TYR A 165 12.22 -3.87 -11.89
CA TYR A 165 10.84 -3.46 -12.05
C TYR A 165 9.87 -4.65 -12.00
N TYR A 166 10.21 -5.76 -12.69
CA TYR A 166 9.46 -7.00 -12.60
C TYR A 166 9.43 -7.55 -11.17
N LYS A 167 10.61 -7.65 -10.50
CA LYS A 167 10.72 -8.11 -9.12
C LYS A 167 9.87 -7.28 -8.17
N ALA A 168 9.84 -5.96 -8.34
CA ALA A 168 8.99 -5.09 -7.54
C ALA A 168 7.49 -5.46 -7.67
N LYS A 169 6.99 -5.66 -8.90
CA LYS A 169 5.59 -6.05 -9.12
C LYS A 169 5.28 -7.46 -8.64
N SER A 170 6.23 -8.39 -8.75
CA SER A 170 6.05 -9.78 -8.33
C SER A 170 5.82 -9.93 -6.82
N LEU A 171 6.20 -8.94 -6.01
CA LEU A 171 5.93 -8.94 -4.56
C LEU A 171 4.43 -9.07 -4.25
N LEU A 172 3.54 -8.51 -5.09
CA LEU A 172 2.10 -8.63 -4.89
C LEU A 172 1.60 -10.07 -4.93
N PHE A 173 2.31 -10.94 -5.64
CA PHE A 173 1.92 -12.34 -5.86
C PHE A 173 2.52 -13.31 -4.83
N SER A 174 3.19 -12.80 -3.82
CA SER A 174 3.67 -13.63 -2.72
C SER A 174 2.49 -14.22 -1.94
N PRO A 175 2.62 -15.45 -1.39
CA PRO A 175 1.57 -16.07 -0.57
C PRO A 175 1.15 -15.25 0.66
N SER A 176 2.01 -14.32 1.10
CA SER A 176 1.71 -13.40 2.20
C SER A 176 0.77 -12.27 1.80
N HIS A 177 0.64 -11.96 0.50
CA HIS A 177 -0.20 -10.88 0.00
C HIS A 177 -1.46 -11.36 -0.71
N ALA A 178 -1.38 -12.38 -1.55
CA ALA A 178 -2.51 -12.79 -2.37
C ALA A 178 -2.80 -14.30 -2.30
N LYS A 179 -4.09 -14.63 -2.16
CA LYS A 179 -4.58 -16.02 -2.18
C LYS A 179 -4.63 -16.59 -3.61
N LEU A 180 -4.96 -15.76 -4.59
CA LEU A 180 -5.08 -16.12 -6.01
C LEU A 180 -4.27 -15.15 -6.85
N ALA A 181 -3.68 -15.66 -7.93
CA ALA A 181 -2.97 -14.86 -8.94
C ALA A 181 -3.66 -15.01 -10.30
N VAL A 182 -3.92 -13.88 -10.96
CA VAL A 182 -4.42 -13.81 -12.33
C VAL A 182 -3.35 -13.11 -13.17
N ILE A 183 -2.78 -13.82 -14.12
CA ILE A 183 -1.67 -13.34 -14.95
C ILE A 183 -2.16 -13.23 -16.39
N ASN A 184 -2.05 -12.05 -16.97
CA ASN A 184 -2.20 -11.87 -18.41
C ASN A 184 -0.88 -12.28 -19.08
N ALA A 185 -0.93 -13.35 -19.87
CA ALA A 185 0.21 -13.96 -20.57
C ALA A 185 0.34 -13.43 -22.00
#